data_a4a07ada2a1255361606c6e88e44cdb1
#
_entry.id   a4a07ada2a1255361606c6e88e44cdb1
#
_cell.length_a   1.000
_cell.length_b   1.000
_cell.length_c   1.000
_cell.angle_alpha   90.00
_cell.angle_beta   90.00
_cell.angle_gamma   90.00
#
_symmetry.space_group_name_H-M   'P 1'
#
loop_
_entity.id
_entity.type
_entity.pdbx_description
1 polymer ?
#
loop_
_entity_poly.entity_id
_entity_poly.type
_entity_poly.pdbx_seq_one_letter_code
_entity_poly.pdbx_strand_id
1 'polypeptide(L)'
;MAKMRISPELKKLIEKYRCVKDTEGMSPAKVYKLVGENENLYLKMTDSRYKGTTYDVEREKDMMLWLEGKLPVPKVLHFERHDGWSNLLMSEADGVLCSEEYEDEQSPEKIIELYDFLKTEKPEEELVFSHGDLGDSNIFVKDGKVSGFIDLGRSGRADKWYDIAFCVRSIREDIGEEQYVELFFDLLGIKPDWEKIKYYILLDELF
;
A
#
# COMPACT_ATOMS: atom_id res chain seq x y z
N MET A 1 -23.16 7.92 -15.12
CA MET A 1 -22.05 8.09 -14.16
C MET A 1 -22.64 8.31 -12.78
N ALA A 2 -22.28 7.49 -11.79
CA ALA A 2 -22.66 7.77 -10.41
C ALA A 2 -22.07 9.13 -10.03
N LYS A 3 -22.89 10.00 -9.41
CA LYS A 3 -22.51 11.35 -9.03
C LYS A 3 -21.37 11.27 -8.01
N MET A 4 -20.16 11.64 -8.38
CA MET A 4 -19.03 11.73 -7.45
C MET A 4 -19.36 12.75 -6.36
N ARG A 5 -19.06 12.41 -5.11
CA ARG A 5 -19.27 13.29 -3.94
C ARG A 5 -18.01 14.12 -3.71
N ILE A 6 -17.81 15.08 -4.61
CA ILE A 6 -16.67 16.01 -4.65
C ILE A 6 -17.21 17.46 -4.69
N SER A 7 -16.41 18.38 -4.16
CA SER A 7 -16.73 19.80 -4.19
C SER A 7 -16.71 20.38 -5.61
N PRO A 8 -17.33 21.56 -5.83
CA PRO A 8 -17.18 22.30 -7.08
C PRO A 8 -15.72 22.64 -7.38
N GLU A 9 -14.89 22.86 -6.36
CA GLU A 9 -13.46 23.16 -6.49
C GLU A 9 -12.70 21.95 -7.03
N LEU A 10 -12.82 20.79 -6.38
CA LEU A 10 -12.18 19.57 -6.85
C LEU A 10 -12.68 19.18 -8.25
N LYS A 11 -13.99 19.34 -8.51
CA LYS A 11 -14.55 19.09 -9.83
C LYS A 11 -13.88 19.94 -10.91
N LYS A 12 -13.61 21.22 -10.64
CA LYS A 12 -12.92 22.13 -11.56
C LYS A 12 -11.46 21.72 -11.80
N LEU A 13 -10.77 21.21 -10.76
CA LEU A 13 -9.40 20.73 -10.90
C LEU A 13 -9.28 19.53 -11.84
N ILE A 14 -10.29 18.65 -11.84
CA ILE A 14 -10.25 17.40 -12.60
C ILE A 14 -11.05 17.42 -13.91
N GLU A 15 -11.76 18.51 -14.25
CA GLU A 15 -12.66 18.57 -15.40
C GLU A 15 -12.00 18.32 -16.76
N LYS A 16 -10.70 18.64 -16.87
CA LYS A 16 -9.91 18.42 -18.09
C LYS A 16 -9.41 16.98 -18.27
N TYR A 17 -9.59 16.12 -17.23
CA TYR A 17 -9.11 14.73 -17.26
C TYR A 17 -10.23 13.78 -17.64
N ARG A 18 -9.89 12.73 -18.38
CA ARG A 18 -10.78 11.59 -18.59
C ARG A 18 -10.71 10.66 -17.35
N CYS A 19 -11.81 10.55 -16.65
CA CYS A 19 -11.90 9.72 -15.45
C CYS A 19 -12.14 8.24 -15.81
N VAL A 20 -11.26 7.35 -15.35
CA VAL A 20 -11.36 5.90 -15.50
C VAL A 20 -11.41 5.31 -14.10
N LYS A 21 -12.43 4.50 -13.79
CA LYS A 21 -12.49 3.83 -12.48
C LYS A 21 -11.44 2.73 -12.45
N ASP A 22 -10.62 2.75 -11.42
CA ASP A 22 -9.72 1.67 -11.09
C ASP A 22 -10.49 0.60 -10.28
N THR A 23 -10.30 -0.66 -10.59
CA THR A 23 -10.99 -1.81 -9.96
C THR A 23 -10.03 -2.84 -9.40
N GLU A 24 -8.74 -2.61 -9.45
CA GLU A 24 -7.70 -3.58 -9.04
C GLU A 24 -7.50 -3.63 -7.52
N GLY A 25 -7.89 -2.59 -6.79
CA GLY A 25 -7.70 -2.55 -5.33
C GLY A 25 -8.78 -3.30 -4.55
N MET A 26 -8.40 -4.06 -3.52
CA MET A 26 -9.31 -4.75 -2.58
C MET A 26 -9.86 -3.84 -1.46
N SER A 27 -9.35 -2.62 -1.31
CA SER A 27 -9.78 -1.69 -0.28
C SER A 27 -11.19 -1.12 -0.55
N PRO A 28 -11.94 -0.68 0.49
CA PRO A 28 -13.24 -0.03 0.30
C PRO A 28 -13.14 1.37 -0.34
N ALA A 29 -11.94 1.85 -0.64
CA ALA A 29 -11.72 3.10 -1.34
C ALA A 29 -12.19 3.02 -2.79
N LYS A 30 -12.71 4.12 -3.31
CA LYS A 30 -12.97 4.26 -4.75
C LYS A 30 -11.78 4.98 -5.36
N VAL A 31 -11.08 4.31 -6.25
CA VAL A 31 -9.93 4.86 -6.96
C VAL A 31 -10.31 5.17 -8.40
N TYR A 32 -9.86 6.32 -8.88
CA TYR A 32 -10.06 6.76 -10.26
C TYR A 32 -8.73 7.27 -10.82
N LYS A 33 -8.30 6.68 -11.94
CA LYS A 33 -7.23 7.24 -12.76
C LYS A 33 -7.80 8.38 -13.60
N LEU A 34 -7.18 9.52 -13.51
CA LEU A 34 -7.51 10.74 -14.24
C LEU A 34 -6.49 10.91 -15.37
N VAL A 35 -6.88 10.53 -16.58
CA VAL A 35 -6.00 10.53 -17.75
C VAL A 35 -6.02 11.90 -18.39
N GLY A 36 -4.87 12.59 -18.42
CA GLY A 36 -4.66 13.89 -19.05
C GLY A 36 -3.76 13.80 -20.27
N GLU A 37 -3.57 14.91 -20.95
CA GLU A 37 -2.71 15.00 -22.16
C GLU A 37 -1.22 14.92 -21.82
N ASN A 38 -0.79 15.51 -20.70
CA ASN A 38 0.61 15.64 -20.33
C ASN A 38 0.97 14.87 -19.04
N GLU A 39 -0.02 14.56 -18.22
CA GLU A 39 0.13 13.88 -16.93
C GLU A 39 -1.13 13.11 -16.58
N ASN A 40 -0.97 12.07 -15.80
CA ASN A 40 -2.08 11.38 -15.14
C ASN A 40 -2.10 11.73 -13.67
N LEU A 41 -3.30 11.70 -13.09
CA LEU A 41 -3.51 11.88 -11.66
C LEU A 41 -4.35 10.71 -11.12
N TYR A 42 -4.36 10.56 -9.80
CA TYR A 42 -5.24 9.62 -9.11
C TYR A 42 -6.13 10.35 -8.12
N LEU A 43 -7.43 10.00 -8.12
CA LEU A 43 -8.39 10.44 -7.11
C LEU A 43 -8.81 9.22 -6.29
N LYS A 44 -8.41 9.17 -5.03
CA LYS A 44 -8.78 8.14 -4.06
C LYS A 44 -9.84 8.72 -3.12
N MET A 45 -10.95 7.99 -2.91
CA MET A 45 -12.11 8.48 -2.18
C MET A 45 -12.57 7.44 -1.17
N THR A 46 -12.76 7.84 0.11
CA THR A 46 -13.32 6.98 1.15
C THR A 46 -14.52 7.62 1.84
N ASP A 47 -15.49 6.79 2.22
CA ASP A 47 -16.64 7.20 3.01
C ASP A 47 -16.19 7.56 4.44
N SER A 48 -16.82 8.57 5.04
CA SER A 48 -16.50 9.07 6.39
C SER A 48 -16.62 8.02 7.50
N ARG A 49 -17.31 6.88 7.26
CA ARG A 49 -17.35 5.74 8.18
C ARG A 49 -15.96 5.14 8.43
N TYR A 50 -15.03 5.30 7.49
CA TYR A 50 -13.66 4.80 7.60
C TYR A 50 -12.69 5.81 8.24
N LYS A 51 -13.20 6.96 8.71
CA LYS A 51 -12.37 7.99 9.34
C LYS A 51 -11.58 7.43 10.53
N GLY A 52 -10.27 7.65 10.51
CA GLY A 52 -9.33 7.20 11.55
C GLY A 52 -8.95 5.72 11.47
N THR A 53 -9.44 4.97 10.48
CA THR A 53 -8.99 3.60 10.19
C THR A 53 -7.82 3.62 9.19
N THR A 54 -7.24 2.45 8.90
CA THR A 54 -6.22 2.28 7.86
C THR A 54 -6.73 2.59 6.45
N TYR A 55 -8.05 2.56 6.24
CA TYR A 55 -8.70 2.90 4.98
C TYR A 55 -9.01 4.40 4.81
N ASP A 56 -8.70 5.24 5.81
CA ASP A 56 -8.93 6.69 5.72
C ASP A 56 -7.84 7.33 4.83
N VAL A 57 -8.24 7.83 3.67
CA VAL A 57 -7.31 8.52 2.73
C VAL A 57 -6.67 9.79 3.32
N GLU A 58 -7.19 10.33 4.42
CA GLU A 58 -6.53 11.41 5.14
C GLU A 58 -5.25 10.93 5.82
N ARG A 59 -5.26 9.71 6.40
CA ARG A 59 -4.06 9.10 6.97
C ARG A 59 -2.99 8.86 5.90
N GLU A 60 -3.39 8.35 4.74
CA GLU A 60 -2.49 8.16 3.59
C GLU A 60 -1.90 9.51 3.13
N LYS A 61 -2.72 10.55 3.00
CA LYS A 61 -2.27 11.92 2.71
C LYS A 61 -1.24 12.41 3.74
N ASP A 62 -1.51 12.26 5.03
CA ASP A 62 -0.62 12.73 6.10
C ASP A 62 0.73 12.01 6.04
N MET A 63 0.72 10.71 5.72
CA MET A 63 1.94 9.93 5.55
C MET A 63 2.73 10.35 4.30
N MET A 64 2.06 10.56 3.15
CA MET A 64 2.74 11.07 1.94
C MET A 64 3.39 12.44 2.19
N LEU A 65 2.70 13.37 2.86
CA LEU A 65 3.26 14.68 3.22
C LEU A 65 4.47 14.56 4.17
N TRP A 66 4.42 13.62 5.12
CA TRP A 66 5.56 13.38 6.02
C TRP A 66 6.75 12.74 5.30
N LEU A 67 6.51 11.92 4.29
CA LEU A 67 7.54 11.23 3.50
C LEU A 67 8.11 12.10 2.36
N GLU A 68 7.44 13.18 1.99
CA GLU A 68 7.88 14.06 0.91
C GLU A 68 9.33 14.53 1.12
N GLY A 69 10.16 14.33 0.10
CA GLY A 69 11.59 14.60 0.15
C GLY A 69 12.45 13.58 0.92
N LYS A 70 11.84 12.54 1.51
CA LYS A 70 12.53 11.45 2.21
C LYS A 70 12.47 10.14 1.41
N LEU A 71 11.31 9.85 0.85
CA LEU A 71 11.07 8.71 -0.02
C LEU A 71 10.34 9.17 -1.29
N PRO A 72 10.48 8.44 -2.41
CA PRO A 72 9.70 8.70 -3.60
C PRO A 72 8.25 8.26 -3.38
N VAL A 73 7.37 9.22 -3.17
CA VAL A 73 5.92 9.02 -2.99
C VAL A 73 5.16 9.97 -3.93
N PRO A 74 3.90 9.65 -4.31
CA PRO A 74 3.06 10.56 -5.06
C PRO A 74 2.91 11.90 -4.35
N LYS A 75 2.82 12.98 -5.12
CA LYS A 75 2.58 14.32 -4.58
C LYS A 75 1.12 14.49 -4.24
N VAL A 76 0.82 14.98 -3.04
CA VAL A 76 -0.51 15.41 -2.65
C VAL A 76 -0.83 16.72 -3.36
N LEU A 77 -1.86 16.72 -4.22
CA LEU A 77 -2.27 17.88 -5.00
C LEU A 77 -3.47 18.60 -4.40
N HIS A 78 -4.43 17.84 -3.85
CA HIS A 78 -5.59 18.39 -3.14
C HIS A 78 -6.15 17.36 -2.19
N PHE A 79 -6.68 17.83 -1.06
CA PHE A 79 -7.44 17.01 -0.14
C PHE A 79 -8.66 17.79 0.34
N GLU A 80 -9.80 17.10 0.38
CA GLU A 80 -11.02 17.69 0.93
C GLU A 80 -11.88 16.65 1.63
N ARG A 81 -12.76 17.14 2.53
CA ARG A 81 -13.90 16.38 3.01
C ARG A 81 -15.17 17.04 2.48
N HIS A 82 -15.95 16.29 1.70
CA HIS A 82 -17.15 16.79 1.08
C HIS A 82 -18.25 15.73 1.04
N ASP A 83 -19.47 16.11 1.43
CA ASP A 83 -20.69 15.28 1.40
C ASP A 83 -20.49 13.87 2.00
N GLY A 84 -19.81 13.80 3.16
CA GLY A 84 -19.53 12.55 3.89
C GLY A 84 -18.43 11.68 3.27
N TRP A 85 -17.59 12.23 2.40
CA TRP A 85 -16.46 11.58 1.79
C TRP A 85 -15.15 12.34 2.04
N SER A 86 -14.07 11.60 2.22
CA SER A 86 -12.70 12.10 2.17
C SER A 86 -12.16 11.85 0.77
N ASN A 87 -11.67 12.89 0.09
CA ASN A 87 -11.22 12.87 -1.29
C ASN A 87 -9.77 13.34 -1.35
N LEU A 88 -8.89 12.48 -1.85
CA LEU A 88 -7.46 12.74 -2.02
C LEU A 88 -7.11 12.73 -3.51
N LEU A 89 -6.64 13.86 -4.03
CA LEU A 89 -6.08 14.00 -5.37
C LEU A 89 -4.56 13.99 -5.27
N MET A 90 -3.92 13.11 -6.03
CA MET A 90 -2.47 12.92 -6.02
C MET A 90 -1.91 12.69 -7.43
N SER A 91 -0.60 12.90 -7.60
CA SER A 91 0.08 12.56 -8.85
C SER A 91 0.11 11.05 -9.07
N GLU A 92 0.31 10.63 -10.32
CA GLU A 92 0.72 9.25 -10.62
C GLU A 92 2.11 8.99 -10.02
N ALA A 93 2.35 7.77 -9.54
CA ALA A 93 3.70 7.33 -9.18
C ALA A 93 4.54 7.16 -10.45
N ASP A 94 5.85 7.45 -10.37
CA ASP A 94 6.74 7.36 -11.52
C ASP A 94 7.25 5.92 -11.68
N GLY A 95 7.10 5.34 -12.88
CA GLY A 95 7.54 3.99 -13.18
C GLY A 95 6.39 3.02 -13.51
N VAL A 96 6.64 1.74 -13.38
CA VAL A 96 5.69 0.64 -13.58
C VAL A 96 5.62 -0.24 -12.33
N LEU A 97 4.46 -0.85 -12.08
CA LEU A 97 4.30 -1.82 -10.99
C LEU A 97 5.21 -3.03 -11.17
N CYS A 98 5.71 -3.59 -10.07
CA CYS A 98 6.56 -4.78 -10.09
C CYS A 98 5.76 -6.09 -10.18
N SER A 99 4.44 -6.06 -9.91
CA SER A 99 3.61 -7.27 -9.78
C SER A 99 3.02 -7.78 -11.09
N GLU A 100 2.89 -9.12 -11.16
CA GLU A 100 1.90 -9.84 -11.99
C GLU A 100 0.99 -10.65 -11.04
N GLU A 101 -0.32 -10.70 -11.30
CA GLU A 101 -1.41 -11.13 -10.41
C GLU A 101 -1.34 -12.57 -9.85
N TYR A 102 -1.75 -12.74 -8.57
CA TYR A 102 -2.04 -14.03 -7.95
C TYR A 102 -3.30 -13.99 -7.06
N GLU A 103 -4.08 -15.10 -7.03
CA GLU A 103 -5.25 -15.31 -6.15
C GLU A 103 -5.01 -16.49 -5.19
N ASP A 104 -5.39 -16.36 -3.91
CA ASP A 104 -5.38 -17.46 -2.93
C ASP A 104 -6.65 -17.49 -2.04
N GLU A 105 -7.20 -18.70 -1.77
CA GLU A 105 -8.43 -18.91 -0.98
C GLU A 105 -8.15 -19.59 0.39
N GLN A 106 -8.68 -19.01 1.49
CA GLN A 106 -8.51 -19.54 2.86
C GLN A 106 -9.80 -20.07 3.51
N SER A 107 -9.69 -21.11 4.34
CA SER A 107 -10.83 -21.69 5.08
C SER A 107 -11.02 -21.05 6.47
N PRO A 108 -12.28 -20.93 6.99
CA PRO A 108 -12.58 -20.33 8.30
C PRO A 108 -11.88 -20.98 9.49
N GLU A 109 -11.67 -22.30 9.46
CA GLU A 109 -11.02 -23.04 10.54
C GLU A 109 -9.54 -22.65 10.69
N LYS A 110 -8.83 -22.50 9.56
CA LYS A 110 -7.44 -22.04 9.54
C LYS A 110 -7.28 -20.64 10.12
N ILE A 111 -8.26 -19.76 9.90
CA ILE A 111 -8.24 -18.40 10.42
C ILE A 111 -8.29 -18.39 11.96
N ILE A 112 -9.11 -19.25 12.59
CA ILE A 112 -9.23 -19.34 14.06
C ILE A 112 -7.93 -19.86 14.68
N GLU A 113 -7.36 -20.95 14.15
CA GLU A 113 -6.09 -21.51 14.61
C GLU A 113 -4.95 -20.49 14.47
N LEU A 114 -4.92 -19.76 13.36
CA LEU A 114 -3.95 -18.71 13.09
C LEU A 114 -4.06 -17.56 14.08
N TYR A 115 -5.28 -17.10 14.38
CA TYR A 115 -5.51 -16.02 15.34
C TYR A 115 -5.01 -16.40 16.76
N ASP A 116 -5.27 -17.60 17.22
CA ASP A 116 -4.83 -18.06 18.53
C ASP A 116 -3.30 -18.19 18.59
N PHE A 117 -2.66 -18.70 17.54
CA PHE A 117 -1.20 -18.75 17.40
C PHE A 117 -0.59 -17.35 17.49
N LEU A 118 -1.08 -16.38 16.70
CA LEU A 118 -0.55 -15.03 16.65
C LEU A 118 -0.69 -14.25 17.97
N LYS A 119 -1.69 -14.58 18.78
CA LYS A 119 -1.86 -13.98 20.13
C LYS A 119 -0.83 -14.48 21.14
N THR A 120 -0.44 -15.75 21.04
CA THR A 120 0.46 -16.39 22.01
C THR A 120 1.93 -16.26 21.63
N GLU A 121 2.24 -16.20 20.35
CA GLU A 121 3.61 -16.26 19.80
C GLU A 121 4.12 -14.90 19.31
N LYS A 122 3.51 -13.78 19.77
CA LYS A 122 3.97 -12.45 19.37
C LYS A 122 5.45 -12.23 19.73
N PRO A 123 6.34 -11.98 18.74
CA PRO A 123 7.75 -11.78 18.98
C PRO A 123 8.05 -10.44 19.65
N GLU A 124 9.25 -10.31 20.24
CA GLU A 124 9.77 -9.00 20.68
C GLU A 124 10.02 -8.10 19.47
N GLU A 125 9.49 -6.86 19.52
CA GLU A 125 9.49 -5.94 18.40
C GLU A 125 10.72 -5.02 18.40
N GLU A 126 11.36 -4.85 17.24
CA GLU A 126 12.34 -3.78 16.97
C GLU A 126 11.67 -2.72 16.09
N LEU A 127 11.15 -1.67 16.72
CA LEU A 127 10.30 -0.68 16.07
C LEU A 127 11.08 0.28 15.18
N VAL A 128 10.73 0.25 13.90
CA VAL A 128 11.22 1.14 12.84
C VAL A 128 10.06 1.81 12.11
N PHE A 129 10.35 2.70 11.16
CA PHE A 129 9.35 3.07 10.16
C PHE A 129 9.08 1.86 9.27
N SER A 130 7.83 1.53 9.06
CA SER A 130 7.36 0.45 8.19
C SER A 130 6.38 1.02 7.18
N HIS A 131 6.43 0.53 5.95
CA HIS A 131 5.41 0.78 4.94
C HIS A 131 4.06 0.18 5.37
N GLY A 132 4.12 -1.01 5.97
CA GLY A 132 2.96 -1.72 6.50
C GLY A 132 2.19 -2.52 5.45
N ASP A 133 2.67 -2.52 4.21
CA ASP A 133 2.15 -3.28 3.07
C ASP A 133 3.17 -3.26 1.93
N LEU A 134 4.43 -3.64 2.23
CA LEU A 134 5.55 -3.54 1.28
C LEU A 134 5.62 -4.77 0.37
N GLY A 135 4.62 -4.93 -0.50
CA GLY A 135 4.65 -5.88 -1.61
C GLY A 135 5.14 -5.22 -2.90
N ASP A 136 5.46 -6.03 -3.89
CA ASP A 136 5.87 -5.62 -5.24
C ASP A 136 4.81 -4.79 -5.96
N SER A 137 3.52 -5.03 -5.66
CA SER A 137 2.36 -4.26 -6.12
C SER A 137 2.35 -2.80 -5.62
N ASN A 138 3.12 -2.47 -4.59
CA ASN A 138 3.20 -1.13 -3.99
C ASN A 138 4.52 -0.42 -4.25
N ILE A 139 5.41 -1.02 -5.06
CA ILE A 139 6.72 -0.49 -5.42
C ILE A 139 6.77 -0.17 -6.92
N PHE A 140 7.18 1.05 -7.24
CA PHE A 140 7.43 1.49 -8.61
C PHE A 140 8.92 1.49 -8.91
N VAL A 141 9.28 1.05 -10.12
CA VAL A 141 10.66 1.06 -10.60
C VAL A 141 10.76 1.82 -11.92
N LYS A 142 11.89 2.51 -12.10
CA LYS A 142 12.25 3.22 -13.31
C LYS A 142 13.76 3.10 -13.52
N ASP A 143 14.16 2.71 -14.72
CA ASP A 143 15.58 2.55 -15.10
C ASP A 143 16.36 1.66 -14.09
N GLY A 144 15.75 0.57 -13.60
CA GLY A 144 16.34 -0.37 -12.66
C GLY A 144 16.51 0.17 -11.23
N LYS A 145 15.79 1.24 -10.86
CA LYS A 145 15.81 1.85 -9.52
C LYS A 145 14.41 2.05 -8.99
N VAL A 146 14.24 1.94 -7.68
CA VAL A 146 12.98 2.31 -7.02
C VAL A 146 12.69 3.79 -7.29
N SER A 147 11.52 4.08 -7.83
CA SER A 147 11.05 5.42 -8.21
C SER A 147 9.79 5.86 -7.46
N GLY A 148 9.10 4.96 -6.75
CA GLY A 148 7.90 5.30 -6.00
C GLY A 148 7.44 4.20 -5.06
N PHE A 149 6.74 4.63 -4.01
CA PHE A 149 5.95 3.77 -3.12
C PHE A 149 4.53 4.32 -3.06
N ILE A 150 3.53 3.44 -3.11
CA ILE A 150 2.11 3.79 -3.03
C ILE A 150 1.42 3.03 -1.89
N ASP A 151 0.17 3.33 -1.64
CA ASP A 151 -0.70 2.71 -0.62
C ASP A 151 -0.16 2.78 0.81
N LEU A 152 0.23 3.98 1.22
CA LEU A 152 0.84 4.28 2.51
C LEU A 152 -0.16 4.38 3.68
N GLY A 153 -1.40 3.96 3.49
CA GLY A 153 -2.45 4.02 4.52
C GLY A 153 -2.16 3.19 5.77
N ARG A 154 -1.39 2.11 5.63
CA ARG A 154 -0.94 1.22 6.73
C ARG A 154 0.41 1.62 7.32
N SER A 155 1.12 2.59 6.74
CA SER A 155 2.46 3.01 7.17
C SER A 155 2.48 3.56 8.60
N GLY A 156 3.57 3.29 9.31
CA GLY A 156 3.74 3.74 10.68
C GLY A 156 4.95 3.13 11.38
N ARG A 157 4.85 2.98 12.71
CA ARG A 157 5.86 2.27 13.51
C ARG A 157 5.45 0.81 13.65
N ALA A 158 6.31 -0.09 13.18
CA ALA A 158 6.15 -1.54 13.33
C ALA A 158 7.50 -2.21 13.51
N ASP A 159 7.51 -3.51 13.78
CA ASP A 159 8.74 -4.30 13.77
C ASP A 159 9.36 -4.25 12.36
N LYS A 160 10.69 -4.11 12.28
CA LYS A 160 11.43 -4.14 11.01
C LYS A 160 11.16 -5.42 10.20
N TRP A 161 10.83 -6.52 10.85
CA TRP A 161 10.54 -7.80 10.19
C TRP A 161 9.19 -7.85 9.50
N TYR A 162 8.31 -6.89 9.77
CA TYR A 162 7.02 -6.81 9.11
C TYR A 162 7.19 -6.61 7.60
N ASP A 163 7.82 -5.51 7.17
CA ASP A 163 8.08 -5.25 5.75
C ASP A 163 9.06 -6.27 5.15
N ILE A 164 10.06 -6.75 5.90
CA ILE A 164 10.98 -7.81 5.45
C ILE A 164 10.22 -9.10 5.10
N ALA A 165 9.23 -9.48 5.91
CA ALA A 165 8.41 -10.65 5.66
C ALA A 165 7.63 -10.54 4.34
N PHE A 166 7.07 -9.36 4.05
CA PHE A 166 6.40 -9.09 2.76
C PHE A 166 7.37 -9.21 1.58
N CYS A 167 8.56 -8.60 1.69
CA CYS A 167 9.57 -8.72 0.63
C CYS A 167 9.99 -10.18 0.39
N VAL A 168 10.19 -10.97 1.45
CA VAL A 168 10.53 -12.39 1.33
C VAL A 168 9.40 -13.18 0.67
N ARG A 169 8.13 -12.89 1.04
CA ARG A 169 6.97 -13.51 0.39
C ARG A 169 6.92 -13.20 -1.09
N SER A 170 6.97 -11.92 -1.49
CA SER A 170 6.94 -11.51 -2.90
C SER A 170 8.08 -12.16 -3.69
N ILE A 171 9.31 -12.20 -3.17
CA ILE A 171 10.43 -12.86 -3.86
C ILE A 171 10.12 -14.35 -4.12
N ARG A 172 9.53 -15.05 -3.15
CA ARG A 172 9.21 -16.47 -3.28
C ARG A 172 8.05 -16.74 -4.22
N GLU A 173 7.00 -15.91 -4.15
CA GLU A 173 5.80 -16.03 -4.97
C GLU A 173 6.06 -15.63 -6.41
N ASP A 174 6.71 -14.48 -6.65
CA ASP A 174 6.88 -13.93 -8.00
C ASP A 174 8.09 -14.48 -8.75
N ILE A 175 9.20 -14.74 -8.04
CA ILE A 175 10.45 -15.23 -8.67
C ILE A 175 10.61 -16.73 -8.47
N GLY A 176 10.25 -17.27 -7.30
CA GLY A 176 10.28 -18.70 -6.98
C GLY A 176 11.69 -19.29 -6.77
N GLU A 177 12.75 -18.47 -6.71
CA GLU A 177 14.12 -18.91 -6.56
C GLU A 177 14.74 -18.42 -5.26
N GLU A 178 15.05 -19.32 -4.32
CA GLU A 178 15.56 -19.00 -2.98
C GLU A 178 16.89 -18.23 -2.98
N GLN A 179 17.69 -18.33 -4.04
CA GLN A 179 18.92 -17.54 -4.20
C GLN A 179 18.68 -16.01 -4.13
N TYR A 180 17.51 -15.53 -4.54
CA TYR A 180 17.17 -14.10 -4.46
C TYR A 180 16.76 -13.68 -3.03
N VAL A 181 16.24 -14.60 -2.23
CA VAL A 181 16.02 -14.37 -0.79
C VAL A 181 17.39 -14.27 -0.08
N GLU A 182 18.36 -15.15 -0.43
CA GLU A 182 19.71 -15.05 0.10
C GLU A 182 20.36 -13.72 -0.29
N LEU A 183 20.29 -13.34 -1.57
CA LEU A 183 20.80 -12.06 -2.07
C LEU A 183 20.16 -10.86 -1.36
N PHE A 184 18.84 -10.91 -1.12
CA PHE A 184 18.11 -9.85 -0.39
C PHE A 184 18.69 -9.64 1.02
N PHE A 185 18.94 -10.73 1.78
CA PHE A 185 19.54 -10.63 3.11
C PHE A 185 21.01 -10.21 3.08
N ASP A 186 21.78 -10.65 2.09
CA ASP A 186 23.17 -10.21 1.88
C ASP A 186 23.22 -8.69 1.63
N LEU A 187 22.33 -8.16 0.79
CA LEU A 187 22.22 -6.72 0.52
C LEU A 187 21.76 -5.91 1.73
N LEU A 188 20.86 -6.45 2.54
CA LEU A 188 20.45 -5.82 3.81
C LEU A 188 21.55 -5.87 4.89
N GLY A 189 22.52 -6.78 4.77
CA GLY A 189 23.58 -6.98 5.75
C GLY A 189 23.11 -7.53 7.08
N ILE A 190 21.98 -8.26 7.11
CA ILE A 190 21.39 -8.88 8.31
C ILE A 190 21.18 -10.38 8.09
N LYS A 191 21.15 -11.14 9.17
CA LYS A 191 20.76 -12.55 9.11
C LYS A 191 19.25 -12.67 9.19
N PRO A 192 18.62 -13.62 8.43
CA PRO A 192 17.19 -13.85 8.51
C PRO A 192 16.77 -14.38 9.88
N ASP A 193 15.69 -13.83 10.41
CA ASP A 193 14.94 -14.37 11.55
C ASP A 193 13.66 -15.03 10.99
N TRP A 194 13.79 -16.33 10.69
CA TRP A 194 12.71 -17.09 10.04
C TRP A 194 11.45 -17.22 10.90
N GLU A 195 11.58 -17.19 12.23
CA GLU A 195 10.43 -17.24 13.14
C GLU A 195 9.62 -15.94 13.05
N LYS A 196 10.30 -14.77 13.02
CA LYS A 196 9.64 -13.48 12.82
C LYS A 196 9.05 -13.35 11.43
N ILE A 197 9.77 -13.75 10.39
CA ILE A 197 9.27 -13.73 9.02
C ILE A 197 7.99 -14.56 8.91
N LYS A 198 8.01 -15.80 9.42
CA LYS A 198 6.84 -16.67 9.44
C LYS A 198 5.68 -16.04 10.21
N TYR A 199 5.96 -15.47 11.39
CA TYR A 199 4.95 -14.80 12.20
C TYR A 199 4.26 -13.68 11.43
N TYR A 200 5.02 -12.79 10.77
CA TYR A 200 4.45 -11.63 10.07
C TYR A 200 3.77 -11.99 8.74
N ILE A 201 4.22 -13.02 8.02
CA ILE A 201 3.46 -13.58 6.88
C ILE A 201 2.10 -14.09 7.37
N LEU A 202 2.07 -14.90 8.44
CA LEU A 202 0.83 -15.43 9.00
C LEU A 202 -0.09 -14.34 9.59
N LEU A 203 0.48 -13.25 10.10
CA LEU A 203 -0.30 -12.11 10.60
C LEU A 203 -1.05 -11.42 9.46
N ASP A 204 -0.43 -11.28 8.30
CA ASP A 204 -1.05 -10.65 7.12
C ASP A 204 -2.23 -11.47 6.57
N GLU A 205 -2.17 -12.80 6.68
CA GLU A 205 -3.25 -13.69 6.28
C GLU A 205 -4.60 -13.46 7.01
N LEU A 206 -4.61 -12.61 8.05
CA LEU A 206 -5.82 -12.22 8.78
C LEU A 206 -6.50 -10.95 8.24
N PHE A 207 -5.91 -10.26 7.28
CA PHE A 207 -6.36 -8.98 6.75
C PHE A 207 -6.50 -9.00 5.25
#